data_bc1fb1667756e933e5dcd7b1ba58bb79
#
_entry.id   bc1fb1667756e933e5dcd7b1ba58bb79
#
_cell.length_a   1.000
_cell.length_b   1.000
_cell.length_c   1.000
_cell.angle_alpha   90.00
_cell.angle_beta   90.00
_cell.angle_gamma   90.00
#
_symmetry.space_group_name_H-M   'P 1'
#
loop_
_entity.id
_entity.type
_entity.pdbx_description
1 polymer ?
#
loop_
_entity_poly.entity_id
_entity_poly.type
_entity_poly.pdbx_seq_one_letter_code
_entity_poly.pdbx_strand_id
1 'polypeptide(L)'
;LINNVRTQVRDLDFDTPPTLSPAATISRAWQMMQADRISVLPVANEDGTLYGMLSAGDVASYDMLAVRNSTVKNVPVYNLLSVLEGKVLNEGGQIRDEISGEVTIALPAGRENLLFSSPDSIVVCGDQPDMIKRALELRVTCVIVCQAEVSRELLELDTDTCIISTPYDAYRAVHLICHSLPIERICKSHDLVSFHLDDYIDDVRNTVLESRFRAYPILDENERVVGTLSRFHLLRPRRKRVILVDHNEKAQSVPGLDQADILEIVDHHRLADIETNNPIYVRNEPVGSSTTIVADMYQEKGLMPSAKMAGLMAAAIVSDTVMFKSPTCTQRDIDIANRMSRIANVSLEELGQTIFSAATGEDKSAESIIRTDYKEFHIGGHKLAVSRITAKLSSEIRRQTGVIFPADTQPLA
;
A
#
# COMPACT_ATOMS: atom_id res chain seq x y z
N LEU A 1 22.69 -1.78 -6.66
CA LEU A 1 22.08 -1.41 -7.94
C LEU A 1 20.58 -1.37 -7.78
N ILE A 2 19.97 -0.24 -8.16
CA ILE A 2 18.50 -0.08 -8.15
C ILE A 2 18.00 -0.74 -9.43
N ASN A 3 17.20 -1.81 -9.30
CA ASN A 3 16.68 -2.53 -10.45
C ASN A 3 15.33 -1.97 -10.95
N ASN A 4 14.68 -1.10 -10.17
CA ASN A 4 13.37 -0.54 -10.48
C ASN A 4 13.12 0.73 -9.64
N VAL A 5 12.65 1.79 -10.27
CA VAL A 5 12.24 3.04 -9.59
C VAL A 5 10.74 3.32 -9.71
N ARG A 6 9.94 2.35 -10.19
CA ARG A 6 8.47 2.47 -10.20
C ARG A 6 7.96 2.75 -8.79
N THR A 7 6.97 3.61 -8.71
CA THR A 7 6.32 3.96 -7.43
C THR A 7 5.39 2.82 -7.01
N GLN A 8 5.45 2.44 -5.74
CA GLN A 8 4.59 1.44 -5.11
C GLN A 8 3.61 2.09 -4.12
N VAL A 9 2.60 1.35 -3.68
CA VAL A 9 1.62 1.83 -2.69
C VAL A 9 2.31 2.29 -1.41
N ARG A 10 3.36 1.60 -0.95
CA ARG A 10 4.16 1.99 0.22
C ARG A 10 4.82 3.37 0.12
N ASP A 11 5.03 3.87 -1.10
CA ASP A 11 5.64 5.18 -1.36
C ASP A 11 4.61 6.32 -1.28
N LEU A 12 3.32 6.02 -1.13
CA LEU A 12 2.24 6.98 -1.00
C LEU A 12 2.01 7.40 0.45
N ASP A 13 1.47 8.60 0.60
CA ASP A 13 0.99 9.12 1.89
C ASP A 13 -0.51 8.78 2.02
N PHE A 14 -0.81 7.51 2.27
CA PHE A 14 -2.18 7.01 2.38
C PHE A 14 -2.74 7.20 3.79
N ASP A 15 -4.07 7.16 3.93
CA ASP A 15 -4.74 7.30 5.21
C ASP A 15 -4.58 6.05 6.09
N THR A 16 -4.45 6.25 7.40
CA THR A 16 -4.41 5.17 8.39
C THR A 16 -5.59 5.29 9.37
N PRO A 17 -6.84 5.08 8.90
CA PRO A 17 -8.00 5.18 9.76
C PRO A 17 -7.99 4.06 10.80
N PRO A 18 -8.66 4.27 11.95
CA PRO A 18 -8.86 3.20 12.90
C PRO A 18 -9.71 2.07 12.29
N THR A 19 -9.44 0.84 12.70
CA THR A 19 -10.23 -0.33 12.31
C THR A 19 -11.28 -0.64 13.37
N LEU A 20 -12.34 -1.31 12.97
CA LEU A 20 -13.40 -1.80 13.87
C LEU A 20 -13.55 -3.30 13.73
N SER A 21 -13.85 -3.98 14.86
CA SER A 21 -14.27 -5.38 14.84
C SER A 21 -15.63 -5.56 14.15
N PRO A 22 -15.87 -6.65 13.43
CA PRO A 22 -17.19 -6.99 12.87
C PRO A 22 -18.34 -6.95 13.91
N ALA A 23 -18.03 -7.29 15.15
CA ALA A 23 -18.97 -7.27 16.26
C ALA A 23 -19.26 -5.87 16.84
N ALA A 24 -18.52 -4.84 16.42
CA ALA A 24 -18.76 -3.47 16.87
C ALA A 24 -20.14 -2.98 16.44
N THR A 25 -20.76 -2.10 17.23
CA THR A 25 -22.08 -1.56 16.94
C THR A 25 -22.06 -0.51 15.82
N ILE A 26 -23.17 -0.38 15.08
CA ILE A 26 -23.37 0.70 14.10
C ILE A 26 -23.20 2.07 14.80
N SER A 27 -23.70 2.23 16.01
CA SER A 27 -23.55 3.44 16.82
C SER A 27 -22.08 3.79 17.02
N ARG A 28 -21.24 2.83 17.37
CA ARG A 28 -19.79 3.03 17.56
C ARG A 28 -19.11 3.44 16.27
N ALA A 29 -19.43 2.76 15.18
CA ALA A 29 -18.88 3.07 13.85
C ALA A 29 -19.25 4.51 13.43
N TRP A 30 -20.50 4.90 13.61
CA TRP A 30 -20.97 6.25 13.27
C TRP A 30 -20.28 7.33 14.11
N GLN A 31 -20.15 7.13 15.42
CA GLN A 31 -19.40 8.05 16.30
C GLN A 31 -17.96 8.23 15.84
N MET A 32 -17.28 7.14 15.46
CA MET A 32 -15.91 7.16 14.99
C MET A 32 -15.79 7.90 13.65
N MET A 33 -16.69 7.64 12.69
CA MET A 33 -16.74 8.35 11.42
C MET A 33 -16.89 9.87 11.61
N GLN A 34 -17.74 10.28 12.57
CA GLN A 34 -17.94 11.70 12.86
C GLN A 34 -16.75 12.35 13.57
N ALA A 35 -16.17 11.68 14.57
CA ALA A 35 -15.04 12.21 15.34
C ALA A 35 -13.82 12.46 14.45
N ASP A 36 -13.50 11.49 13.57
CA ASP A 36 -12.32 11.53 12.73
C ASP A 36 -12.60 12.12 11.34
N ARG A 37 -13.85 12.52 11.08
CA ARG A 37 -14.32 13.08 9.79
C ARG A 37 -14.03 12.18 8.58
N ILE A 38 -14.15 10.89 8.77
CA ILE A 38 -13.94 9.87 7.76
C ILE A 38 -15.27 9.29 7.29
N SER A 39 -15.36 8.94 6.03
CA SER A 39 -16.60 8.42 5.43
C SER A 39 -16.57 6.91 5.16
N VAL A 40 -15.42 6.27 5.36
CA VAL A 40 -15.22 4.84 5.14
C VAL A 40 -14.27 4.31 6.22
N LEU A 41 -14.65 3.20 6.86
CA LEU A 41 -13.87 2.51 7.86
C LEU A 41 -13.54 1.09 7.40
N PRO A 42 -12.30 0.63 7.52
CA PRO A 42 -11.99 -0.78 7.39
C PRO A 42 -12.51 -1.54 8.61
N VAL A 43 -13.08 -2.71 8.34
CA VAL A 43 -13.51 -3.67 9.35
C VAL A 43 -12.52 -4.81 9.37
N ALA A 44 -11.92 -5.10 10.52
CA ALA A 44 -10.88 -6.10 10.67
C ALA A 44 -11.21 -7.12 11.75
N ASN A 45 -10.76 -8.35 11.56
CA ASN A 45 -10.81 -9.41 12.56
C ASN A 45 -9.86 -9.11 13.73
N GLU A 46 -9.93 -9.90 14.79
CA GLU A 46 -9.07 -9.74 15.99
C GLU A 46 -7.57 -9.86 15.67
N ASP A 47 -7.21 -10.64 14.66
CA ASP A 47 -5.83 -10.79 14.18
C ASP A 47 -5.37 -9.64 13.26
N GLY A 48 -6.26 -8.67 12.97
CA GLY A 48 -6.01 -7.53 12.10
C GLY A 48 -6.27 -7.78 10.61
N THR A 49 -6.64 -9.00 10.21
CA THR A 49 -6.96 -9.32 8.81
C THR A 49 -8.24 -8.63 8.35
N LEU A 50 -8.32 -8.31 7.07
CA LEU A 50 -9.49 -7.63 6.51
C LEU A 50 -10.73 -8.50 6.57
N TYR A 51 -11.79 -8.00 7.24
CA TYR A 51 -13.13 -8.57 7.20
C TYR A 51 -13.99 -7.89 6.13
N GLY A 52 -13.95 -6.56 6.07
CA GLY A 52 -14.81 -5.79 5.18
C GLY A 52 -14.53 -4.28 5.20
N MET A 53 -15.38 -3.55 4.50
CA MET A 53 -15.39 -2.09 4.47
C MET A 53 -16.78 -1.57 4.82
N LEU A 54 -16.84 -0.56 5.69
CA LEU A 54 -18.09 0.11 6.07
C LEU A 54 -18.05 1.56 5.64
N SER A 55 -19.02 1.99 4.85
CA SER A 55 -19.14 3.39 4.44
C SER A 55 -20.29 4.10 5.19
N ALA A 56 -20.22 5.43 5.29
CA ALA A 56 -21.34 6.25 5.77
C ALA A 56 -22.61 6.06 4.94
N GLY A 57 -22.48 5.68 3.66
CA GLY A 57 -23.59 5.33 2.79
C GLY A 57 -24.28 4.03 3.21
N ASP A 58 -23.54 3.04 3.70
CA ASP A 58 -24.11 1.79 4.20
C ASP A 58 -24.93 2.04 5.47
N VAL A 59 -24.40 2.85 6.40
CA VAL A 59 -25.14 3.28 7.60
C VAL A 59 -26.41 4.04 7.24
N ALA A 60 -26.34 5.03 6.35
CA ALA A 60 -27.51 5.80 5.91
C ALA A 60 -28.55 4.93 5.19
N SER A 61 -28.11 3.96 4.39
CA SER A 61 -29.02 3.01 3.72
C SER A 61 -29.73 2.12 4.74
N TYR A 62 -29.02 1.68 5.76
CA TYR A 62 -29.60 0.92 6.85
C TYR A 62 -30.63 1.75 7.64
N ASP A 63 -30.32 3.01 7.98
CA ASP A 63 -31.25 3.90 8.68
C ASP A 63 -32.57 4.09 7.92
N MET A 64 -32.50 4.28 6.61
CA MET A 64 -33.70 4.40 5.77
C MET A 64 -34.55 3.12 5.75
N LEU A 65 -33.90 1.95 5.85
CA LEU A 65 -34.63 0.66 5.96
C LEU A 65 -35.19 0.45 7.35
N ALA A 66 -34.45 0.83 8.40
CA ALA A 66 -34.91 0.70 9.80
C ALA A 66 -36.16 1.55 10.10
N VAL A 67 -36.31 2.72 9.47
CA VAL A 67 -37.53 3.53 9.54
C VAL A 67 -38.77 2.79 8.99
N ARG A 68 -38.57 1.91 8.00
CA ARG A 68 -39.67 1.14 7.39
C ARG A 68 -39.98 -0.17 8.13
N ASN A 69 -38.95 -0.80 8.69
CA ASN A 69 -39.01 -2.08 9.37
C ASN A 69 -38.28 -1.95 10.71
N SER A 70 -39.03 -1.62 11.76
CA SER A 70 -38.50 -1.49 13.12
C SER A 70 -38.19 -2.84 13.79
N THR A 71 -37.89 -3.86 13.02
CA THR A 71 -37.53 -5.19 13.54
C THR A 71 -36.03 -5.37 13.63
N VAL A 72 -35.54 -5.71 14.81
CA VAL A 72 -34.15 -6.12 15.04
C VAL A 72 -34.08 -7.63 15.24
N LYS A 73 -32.99 -8.24 14.80
CA LYS A 73 -32.78 -9.70 14.92
C LYS A 73 -31.39 -10.00 15.48
N ASN A 74 -31.35 -10.90 16.44
CA ASN A 74 -30.11 -11.42 17.06
C ASN A 74 -29.15 -10.31 17.47
N VAL A 75 -29.66 -9.33 18.21
CA VAL A 75 -28.86 -8.26 18.78
C VAL A 75 -28.28 -8.74 20.10
N PRO A 76 -26.95 -8.76 20.28
CA PRO A 76 -26.36 -9.07 21.57
C PRO A 76 -26.85 -8.08 22.64
N VAL A 77 -27.36 -8.61 23.77
CA VAL A 77 -27.86 -7.76 24.87
C VAL A 77 -26.80 -6.79 25.36
N TYR A 78 -25.54 -7.20 25.35
CA TYR A 78 -24.43 -6.32 25.70
C TYR A 78 -24.36 -5.09 24.77
N ASN A 79 -24.54 -5.27 23.47
CA ASN A 79 -24.56 -4.16 22.52
C ASN A 79 -25.71 -3.20 22.82
N LEU A 80 -26.90 -3.76 23.08
CA LEU A 80 -28.09 -2.98 23.42
C LEU A 80 -27.87 -2.15 24.71
N LEU A 81 -27.36 -2.77 25.78
CA LEU A 81 -27.06 -2.11 27.03
C LEU A 81 -26.00 -1.01 26.83
N SER A 82 -24.95 -1.31 26.06
CA SER A 82 -23.87 -0.35 25.81
C SER A 82 -24.37 0.90 25.06
N VAL A 83 -25.18 0.71 24.02
CA VAL A 83 -25.67 1.83 23.19
C VAL A 83 -26.75 2.65 23.89
N LEU A 84 -27.59 2.02 24.70
CA LEU A 84 -28.63 2.67 25.47
C LEU A 84 -28.16 3.28 26.80
N GLU A 85 -26.87 3.10 27.17
CA GLU A 85 -26.42 3.33 28.56
C GLU A 85 -27.35 2.67 29.59
N GLY A 86 -27.79 1.47 29.21
CA GLY A 86 -28.89 0.78 29.87
C GLY A 86 -28.49 0.01 31.11
N LYS A 87 -29.41 -0.13 32.05
CA LYS A 87 -29.29 -1.00 33.22
C LYS A 87 -30.42 -2.00 33.23
N VAL A 88 -30.09 -3.28 33.42
CA VAL A 88 -31.08 -4.32 33.65
C VAL A 88 -31.66 -4.12 35.03
N LEU A 89 -33.00 -4.08 35.13
CA LEU A 89 -33.72 -3.80 36.37
C LEU A 89 -34.20 -5.06 37.08
N ASN A 90 -34.52 -6.15 36.35
CA ASN A 90 -35.03 -7.38 36.93
C ASN A 90 -33.91 -8.45 37.00
N GLU A 91 -33.46 -8.75 38.21
CA GLU A 91 -32.40 -9.74 38.47
C GLU A 91 -32.83 -11.20 38.24
N GLY A 92 -34.14 -11.48 38.20
CA GLY A 92 -34.72 -12.84 38.07
C GLY A 92 -35.01 -13.30 36.64
N GLY A 93 -34.95 -12.39 35.66
CA GLY A 93 -35.14 -12.75 34.25
C GLY A 93 -33.89 -13.42 33.69
N GLN A 94 -34.05 -14.54 32.97
CA GLN A 94 -32.95 -15.07 32.17
C GLN A 94 -32.59 -14.03 31.12
N ILE A 95 -31.44 -13.38 31.35
CA ILE A 95 -30.83 -12.46 30.34
C ILE A 95 -30.45 -13.35 29.16
N ARG A 96 -31.19 -13.23 28.06
CA ARG A 96 -30.86 -13.92 26.80
C ARG A 96 -29.56 -13.28 26.25
N ASP A 97 -28.72 -14.08 25.67
CA ASP A 97 -27.49 -13.56 25.05
C ASP A 97 -27.80 -12.60 23.91
N GLU A 98 -28.90 -12.87 23.19
CA GLU A 98 -29.36 -12.08 22.04
C GLU A 98 -30.86 -11.76 22.16
N ILE A 99 -31.23 -10.59 21.63
CA ILE A 99 -32.60 -10.11 21.56
C ILE A 99 -33.03 -9.96 20.09
N SER A 100 -34.24 -10.41 19.79
CA SER A 100 -34.91 -10.20 18.52
C SER A 100 -36.34 -9.73 18.77
N GLY A 101 -36.86 -8.85 17.92
CA GLY A 101 -38.26 -8.42 18.03
C GLY A 101 -38.56 -7.17 17.22
N GLU A 102 -39.84 -6.86 17.09
CA GLU A 102 -40.33 -5.61 16.53
C GLU A 102 -40.24 -4.51 17.60
N VAL A 103 -39.60 -3.40 17.30
CA VAL A 103 -39.47 -2.26 18.21
C VAL A 103 -40.71 -1.39 18.11
N THR A 104 -41.43 -1.30 19.20
CA THR A 104 -42.72 -0.58 19.30
C THR A 104 -42.71 0.43 20.44
N ILE A 105 -43.11 1.67 20.20
CA ILE A 105 -43.26 2.68 21.24
C ILE A 105 -44.67 2.53 21.84
N ALA A 106 -44.76 2.28 23.14
CA ALA A 106 -46.01 2.26 23.87
C ALA A 106 -46.51 3.71 24.08
N LEU A 107 -47.65 4.04 23.47
CA LEU A 107 -48.33 5.32 23.67
C LEU A 107 -49.31 5.23 24.82
N PRO A 108 -49.59 6.36 25.54
CA PRO A 108 -50.59 6.35 26.63
C PRO A 108 -51.92 5.85 26.17
N ALA A 109 -52.57 5.07 27.03
CA ALA A 109 -53.84 4.45 26.77
C ALA A 109 -54.96 5.48 26.52
N GLY A 110 -55.52 5.46 25.34
CA GLY A 110 -56.73 6.19 24.93
C GLY A 110 -57.51 5.45 23.86
N ARG A 111 -56.87 4.48 23.24
CA ARG A 111 -57.51 3.54 22.31
C ARG A 111 -56.87 2.17 22.52
N GLU A 112 -57.68 1.21 22.88
CA GLU A 112 -57.37 -0.17 23.22
C GLU A 112 -56.76 -1.00 22.09
N ASN A 113 -56.03 -0.43 21.20
CA ASN A 113 -55.56 -1.16 20.05
C ASN A 113 -54.05 -1.29 20.00
N LEU A 114 -53.56 -2.40 20.53
CA LEU A 114 -52.76 -3.28 19.68
C LEU A 114 -51.40 -2.72 19.22
N LEU A 115 -50.78 -1.86 20.01
CA LEU A 115 -49.44 -1.37 19.65
C LEU A 115 -48.38 -2.49 19.73
N PHE A 116 -48.63 -3.49 20.59
CA PHE A 116 -47.84 -4.73 20.64
C PHE A 116 -48.74 -5.88 21.04
N SER A 117 -48.86 -6.86 20.20
CA SER A 117 -49.69 -8.06 20.42
C SER A 117 -48.90 -9.36 20.33
N SER A 118 -47.63 -9.26 20.10
CA SER A 118 -46.73 -10.40 19.90
C SER A 118 -45.68 -10.49 21.02
N PRO A 119 -45.38 -11.70 21.48
CA PRO A 119 -44.24 -11.95 22.35
C PRO A 119 -42.89 -11.49 21.73
N ASP A 120 -42.79 -11.48 20.37
CA ASP A 120 -41.58 -11.07 19.66
C ASP A 120 -41.51 -9.53 19.51
N SER A 121 -41.82 -8.81 20.61
CA SER A 121 -41.79 -7.35 20.64
C SER A 121 -40.75 -6.83 21.61
N ILE A 122 -40.10 -5.69 21.23
CA ILE A 122 -39.31 -4.85 22.11
C ILE A 122 -40.12 -3.58 22.37
N VAL A 123 -40.61 -3.44 23.58
CA VAL A 123 -41.52 -2.35 23.94
C VAL A 123 -40.74 -1.20 24.56
N VAL A 124 -40.83 -0.03 23.95
CA VAL A 124 -40.21 1.20 24.44
C VAL A 124 -41.29 2.05 25.10
N CYS A 125 -41.16 2.35 26.38
CA CYS A 125 -42.14 3.12 27.16
C CYS A 125 -41.45 4.10 28.14
N GLY A 126 -42.23 5.00 28.70
CA GLY A 126 -41.80 5.86 29.80
C GLY A 126 -42.47 5.40 31.13
N ASP A 127 -42.90 6.37 31.95
CA ASP A 127 -43.56 6.16 33.21
C ASP A 127 -45.05 5.74 32.96
N GLN A 128 -45.25 4.49 32.59
CA GLN A 128 -46.53 3.90 32.22
C GLN A 128 -46.66 2.51 32.82
N PRO A 129 -46.98 2.38 34.14
CA PRO A 129 -47.04 1.09 34.83
C PRO A 129 -47.98 0.07 34.17
N ASP A 130 -49.14 0.54 33.69
CA ASP A 130 -50.14 -0.34 33.03
C ASP A 130 -49.58 -0.94 31.73
N MET A 131 -48.82 -0.18 30.97
CA MET A 131 -48.20 -0.66 29.75
C MET A 131 -47.04 -1.62 30.02
N ILE A 132 -46.24 -1.34 31.04
CA ILE A 132 -45.19 -2.24 31.50
C ILE A 132 -45.84 -3.56 31.97
N LYS A 133 -46.88 -3.52 32.83
CA LYS A 133 -47.58 -4.71 33.28
C LYS A 133 -48.13 -5.55 32.14
N ARG A 134 -48.77 -4.90 31.15
CA ARG A 134 -49.29 -5.59 29.97
C ARG A 134 -48.18 -6.25 29.15
N ALA A 135 -47.04 -5.58 28.96
CA ALA A 135 -45.90 -6.15 28.27
C ALA A 135 -45.34 -7.39 28.98
N LEU A 136 -45.29 -7.37 30.32
CA LEU A 136 -44.89 -8.52 31.13
C LEU A 136 -45.88 -9.68 31.05
N GLU A 137 -47.19 -9.38 31.06
CA GLU A 137 -48.26 -10.38 30.87
C GLU A 137 -48.21 -11.07 29.50
N LEU A 138 -47.87 -10.32 28.45
CA LEU A 138 -47.66 -10.83 27.09
C LEU A 138 -46.31 -11.52 26.90
N ARG A 139 -45.43 -11.48 27.90
CA ARG A 139 -44.10 -12.05 27.85
C ARG A 139 -43.31 -11.57 26.63
N VAL A 140 -43.32 -10.25 26.39
CA VAL A 140 -42.56 -9.65 25.31
C VAL A 140 -41.03 -9.89 25.51
N THR A 141 -40.28 -9.81 24.43
CA THR A 141 -38.82 -10.09 24.48
C THR A 141 -38.11 -9.16 25.44
N CYS A 142 -38.41 -7.85 25.38
CA CYS A 142 -37.76 -6.85 26.21
C CYS A 142 -38.64 -5.60 26.41
N VAL A 143 -38.52 -4.96 27.55
CA VAL A 143 -39.12 -3.65 27.84
C VAL A 143 -38.00 -2.65 28.08
N ILE A 144 -37.99 -1.56 27.33
CA ILE A 144 -37.06 -0.45 27.48
C ILE A 144 -37.78 0.72 28.15
N VAL A 145 -37.37 1.04 29.37
CA VAL A 145 -37.99 2.12 30.16
C VAL A 145 -37.13 3.39 30.03
N CYS A 146 -37.73 4.42 29.45
CA CYS A 146 -37.07 5.70 29.12
C CYS A 146 -37.31 6.71 30.21
N GLN A 147 -36.26 7.24 30.84
CA GLN A 147 -36.30 8.33 31.81
C GLN A 147 -37.29 8.16 32.95
N ALA A 148 -37.57 6.93 33.37
CA ALA A 148 -38.53 6.61 34.40
C ALA A 148 -38.04 5.50 35.33
N GLU A 149 -38.61 5.45 36.51
CA GLU A 149 -38.38 4.39 37.48
C GLU A 149 -39.51 3.35 37.43
N VAL A 150 -39.16 2.08 37.60
CA VAL A 150 -40.10 0.98 37.65
C VAL A 150 -40.38 0.59 39.07
N SER A 151 -41.66 0.41 39.42
CA SER A 151 -42.06 -0.01 40.76
C SER A 151 -41.55 -1.42 41.09
N ARG A 152 -41.20 -1.65 42.38
CA ARG A 152 -40.73 -2.97 42.84
C ARG A 152 -41.70 -4.08 42.56
N GLU A 153 -42.99 -3.79 42.67
CA GLU A 153 -44.07 -4.75 42.39
C GLU A 153 -44.01 -5.30 40.98
N LEU A 154 -43.68 -4.48 40.00
CA LEU A 154 -43.49 -4.90 38.60
C LEU A 154 -42.20 -5.66 38.36
N LEU A 155 -41.12 -5.31 39.08
CA LEU A 155 -39.83 -5.98 38.97
C LEU A 155 -39.78 -7.37 39.61
N GLU A 156 -40.68 -7.62 40.60
CA GLU A 156 -40.81 -8.90 41.32
C GLU A 156 -41.74 -9.90 40.61
N LEU A 157 -42.37 -9.51 39.49
CA LEU A 157 -43.16 -10.41 38.69
C LEU A 157 -42.31 -11.52 38.06
N ASP A 158 -42.77 -12.75 38.17
CA ASP A 158 -42.11 -13.90 37.55
C ASP A 158 -42.28 -13.83 36.01
N THR A 159 -41.25 -13.40 35.33
CA THR A 159 -41.27 -13.21 33.89
C THR A 159 -39.89 -13.44 33.26
N ASP A 160 -39.89 -13.98 32.05
CA ASP A 160 -38.68 -14.11 31.22
C ASP A 160 -38.34 -12.79 30.46
N THR A 161 -39.21 -11.78 30.60
CA THR A 161 -39.02 -10.48 29.91
C THR A 161 -37.88 -9.69 30.55
N CYS A 162 -36.91 -9.25 29.74
CA CYS A 162 -35.86 -8.38 30.22
C CYS A 162 -36.35 -6.93 30.32
N ILE A 163 -36.14 -6.27 31.48
CA ILE A 163 -36.52 -4.87 31.70
C ILE A 163 -35.19 -4.06 31.76
N ILE A 164 -35.05 -3.12 30.86
CA ILE A 164 -33.83 -2.25 30.74
C ILE A 164 -34.27 -0.80 30.92
N SER A 165 -33.64 -0.07 31.83
CA SER A 165 -33.79 1.38 31.92
C SER A 165 -32.76 2.09 31.08
N THR A 166 -33.14 3.25 30.51
CA THR A 166 -32.22 4.14 29.77
C THR A 166 -32.44 5.60 30.14
N PRO A 167 -31.41 6.42 30.19
CA PRO A 167 -31.53 7.88 30.41
C PRO A 167 -32.09 8.63 29.20
N TYR A 168 -32.22 7.98 28.08
CA TYR A 168 -32.70 8.58 26.83
C TYR A 168 -34.21 8.61 26.72
N ASP A 169 -34.74 9.56 25.93
CA ASP A 169 -36.15 9.58 25.55
C ASP A 169 -36.49 8.45 24.57
N ALA A 170 -37.80 8.18 24.38
CA ALA A 170 -38.27 7.06 23.55
C ALA A 170 -37.84 7.15 22.10
N TYR A 171 -37.81 8.36 21.50
CA TYR A 171 -37.40 8.55 20.12
C TYR A 171 -35.90 8.17 19.91
N ARG A 172 -35.05 8.69 20.80
CA ARG A 172 -33.63 8.38 20.78
C ARG A 172 -33.37 6.91 21.09
N ALA A 173 -34.11 6.32 22.05
CA ALA A 173 -33.96 4.92 22.39
C ALA A 173 -34.27 4.01 21.20
N VAL A 174 -35.37 4.23 20.44
CA VAL A 174 -35.68 3.46 19.24
C VAL A 174 -34.56 3.52 18.20
N HIS A 175 -34.05 4.72 17.94
CA HIS A 175 -32.94 4.89 17.00
C HIS A 175 -31.68 4.15 17.48
N LEU A 176 -31.34 4.23 18.75
CA LEU A 176 -30.18 3.56 19.33
C LEU A 176 -30.35 2.03 19.35
N ILE A 177 -31.56 1.50 19.54
CA ILE A 177 -31.83 0.06 19.42
C ILE A 177 -31.48 -0.43 18.03
N CYS A 178 -31.88 0.29 16.97
CA CYS A 178 -31.51 -0.05 15.60
C CYS A 178 -30.00 0.00 15.39
N HIS A 179 -29.31 0.95 16.02
CA HIS A 179 -27.87 1.12 15.93
C HIS A 179 -27.05 0.20 16.86
N SER A 180 -27.71 -0.65 17.65
CA SER A 180 -27.03 -1.65 18.49
C SER A 180 -26.61 -2.91 17.71
N LEU A 181 -27.03 -3.05 16.45
CA LEU A 181 -26.61 -4.16 15.60
C LEU A 181 -25.11 -4.14 15.32
N PRO A 182 -24.50 -5.34 15.20
CA PRO A 182 -23.12 -5.46 14.76
C PRO A 182 -22.94 -4.96 13.32
N ILE A 183 -21.81 -4.30 13.04
CA ILE A 183 -21.52 -3.74 11.71
C ILE A 183 -21.33 -4.79 10.63
N GLU A 184 -21.02 -6.04 10.98
CA GLU A 184 -20.94 -7.17 10.03
C GLU A 184 -22.24 -7.34 9.22
N ARG A 185 -23.38 -6.89 9.75
CA ARG A 185 -24.69 -6.98 9.09
C ARG A 185 -24.86 -5.99 7.94
N ILE A 186 -24.08 -4.92 7.93
CA ILE A 186 -24.22 -3.82 6.97
C ILE A 186 -22.96 -3.51 6.20
N CYS A 187 -21.79 -3.95 6.69
CA CYS A 187 -20.53 -3.72 5.98
C CYS A 187 -20.45 -4.60 4.73
N LYS A 188 -19.70 -4.13 3.75
CA LYS A 188 -19.40 -4.90 2.55
C LYS A 188 -18.22 -5.82 2.83
N SER A 189 -18.43 -7.14 2.80
CA SER A 189 -17.41 -8.17 3.06
C SER A 189 -17.03 -9.01 1.84
N HIS A 190 -17.76 -8.87 0.72
CA HIS A 190 -17.53 -9.61 -0.51
C HIS A 190 -17.22 -8.66 -1.67
N ASP A 191 -16.55 -9.16 -2.69
CA ASP A 191 -16.14 -8.40 -3.89
C ASP A 191 -15.41 -7.09 -3.53
N LEU A 192 -14.55 -7.16 -2.53
CA LEU A 192 -13.69 -6.07 -2.14
C LEU A 192 -12.50 -5.98 -3.10
N VAL A 193 -12.13 -4.75 -3.44
CA VAL A 193 -10.87 -4.46 -4.10
C VAL A 193 -9.90 -3.96 -3.04
N SER A 194 -8.81 -4.67 -2.84
CA SER A 194 -7.73 -4.34 -1.91
C SER A 194 -6.40 -4.20 -2.66
N PHE A 195 -5.45 -3.54 -2.05
CA PHE A 195 -4.09 -3.40 -2.57
C PHE A 195 -3.08 -3.78 -1.50
N HIS A 196 -1.90 -4.23 -1.96
CA HIS A 196 -0.77 -4.52 -1.08
C HIS A 196 0.26 -3.39 -1.15
N LEU A 197 1.09 -3.27 -0.13
CA LEU A 197 2.14 -2.25 -0.05
C LEU A 197 3.11 -2.30 -1.23
N ASP A 198 3.28 -3.47 -1.86
CA ASP A 198 4.20 -3.73 -2.97
C ASP A 198 3.59 -3.48 -4.34
N ASP A 199 2.28 -3.28 -4.44
CA ASP A 199 1.60 -3.04 -5.71
C ASP A 199 2.12 -1.77 -6.38
N TYR A 200 2.28 -1.83 -7.70
CA TYR A 200 2.70 -0.66 -8.47
C TYR A 200 1.54 0.29 -8.72
N ILE A 201 1.80 1.59 -8.59
CA ILE A 201 0.77 2.63 -8.70
C ILE A 201 0.06 2.64 -10.06
N ASP A 202 0.74 2.26 -11.15
CA ASP A 202 0.11 2.20 -12.47
C ASP A 202 -0.97 1.12 -12.53
N ASP A 203 -0.71 -0.05 -11.96
CA ASP A 203 -1.65 -1.16 -11.91
C ASP A 203 -2.83 -0.82 -10.98
N VAL A 204 -2.53 -0.23 -9.81
CA VAL A 204 -3.52 0.30 -8.85
C VAL A 204 -4.42 1.34 -9.50
N ARG A 205 -3.83 2.28 -10.26
CA ARG A 205 -4.58 3.34 -10.94
C ARG A 205 -5.60 2.78 -11.93
N ASN A 206 -5.21 1.81 -12.74
CA ASN A 206 -6.10 1.16 -13.69
C ASN A 206 -7.29 0.51 -12.98
N THR A 207 -7.04 -0.27 -11.93
CA THR A 207 -8.07 -0.91 -11.11
C THR A 207 -9.01 0.11 -10.45
N VAL A 208 -8.47 1.21 -9.91
CA VAL A 208 -9.25 2.28 -9.28
C VAL A 208 -10.12 3.04 -10.29
N LEU A 209 -9.67 3.20 -11.53
CA LEU A 209 -10.46 3.86 -12.60
C LEU A 209 -11.66 3.00 -13.02
N GLU A 210 -11.53 1.70 -13.03
CA GLU A 210 -12.58 0.75 -13.41
C GLU A 210 -13.59 0.50 -12.29
N SER A 211 -13.22 0.76 -11.03
CA SER A 211 -14.04 0.49 -9.86
C SER A 211 -14.80 1.74 -9.38
N ARG A 212 -15.88 1.50 -8.59
CA ARG A 212 -16.74 2.57 -8.04
C ARG A 212 -16.54 2.81 -6.54
N PHE A 213 -15.58 2.17 -5.91
CA PHE A 213 -15.32 2.37 -4.48
C PHE A 213 -14.70 3.74 -4.20
N ARG A 214 -14.98 4.28 -3.02
CA ARG A 214 -14.44 5.55 -2.54
C ARG A 214 -13.08 5.40 -1.88
N ALA A 215 -12.87 4.27 -1.21
CA ALA A 215 -11.64 3.90 -0.54
C ALA A 215 -11.39 2.40 -0.70
N TYR A 216 -10.14 2.02 -0.68
CA TYR A 216 -9.62 0.68 -0.87
C TYR A 216 -8.73 0.33 0.30
N PRO A 217 -8.91 -0.81 0.97
CA PRO A 217 -8.01 -1.23 2.03
C PRO A 217 -6.63 -1.55 1.48
N ILE A 218 -5.61 -1.17 2.22
CA ILE A 218 -4.21 -1.53 1.96
C ILE A 218 -3.83 -2.60 2.98
N LEU A 219 -3.23 -3.68 2.49
CA LEU A 219 -2.87 -4.86 3.27
C LEU A 219 -1.34 -5.03 3.33
N ASP A 220 -0.87 -5.62 4.41
CA ASP A 220 0.50 -6.09 4.54
C ASP A 220 0.67 -7.53 4.00
N GLU A 221 1.86 -8.11 4.15
CA GLU A 221 2.19 -9.48 3.74
C GLU A 221 1.38 -10.55 4.51
N ASN A 222 0.76 -10.20 5.64
CA ASN A 222 -0.06 -11.07 6.47
C ASN A 222 -1.57 -10.81 6.28
N GLU A 223 -1.98 -10.15 5.21
CA GLU A 223 -3.37 -9.75 4.93
C GLU A 223 -3.99 -8.83 6.00
N ARG A 224 -3.17 -8.13 6.80
CA ARG A 224 -3.62 -7.19 7.81
C ARG A 224 -3.80 -5.81 7.21
N VAL A 225 -4.83 -5.12 7.66
CA VAL A 225 -5.13 -3.76 7.23
C VAL A 225 -4.10 -2.79 7.81
N VAL A 226 -3.35 -2.12 6.93
CA VAL A 226 -2.37 -1.09 7.30
C VAL A 226 -2.83 0.32 6.98
N GLY A 227 -3.85 0.47 6.13
CA GLY A 227 -4.39 1.76 5.77
C GLY A 227 -5.48 1.70 4.72
N THR A 228 -5.81 2.86 4.17
CA THR A 228 -6.78 2.99 3.07
C THR A 228 -6.26 3.92 1.99
N LEU A 229 -6.48 3.52 0.74
CA LEU A 229 -6.18 4.28 -0.45
C LEU A 229 -7.46 4.89 -1.03
N SER A 230 -7.40 6.13 -1.49
CA SER A 230 -8.45 6.76 -2.28
C SER A 230 -7.89 7.32 -3.58
N ARG A 231 -8.76 7.74 -4.50
CA ARG A 231 -8.34 8.39 -5.75
C ARG A 231 -7.47 9.64 -5.51
N PHE A 232 -7.69 10.33 -4.39
CA PHE A 232 -6.90 11.51 -4.03
C PHE A 232 -5.40 11.21 -3.90
N HIS A 233 -5.05 10.08 -3.29
CA HIS A 233 -3.65 9.68 -3.09
C HIS A 233 -2.92 9.39 -4.41
N LEU A 234 -3.65 8.95 -5.44
CA LEU A 234 -3.10 8.66 -6.76
C LEU A 234 -2.82 9.91 -7.61
N LEU A 235 -3.37 11.08 -7.21
CA LEU A 235 -3.16 12.33 -7.95
C LEU A 235 -1.78 12.94 -7.72
N ARG A 236 -1.14 12.64 -6.59
CA ARG A 236 0.15 13.22 -6.20
C ARG A 236 1.08 12.15 -5.60
N PRO A 237 1.50 11.15 -6.37
CA PRO A 237 2.47 10.18 -5.89
C PRO A 237 3.79 10.90 -5.58
N ARG A 238 4.45 10.54 -4.48
CA ARG A 238 5.83 11.00 -4.21
C ARG A 238 6.74 10.32 -5.21
N ARG A 239 7.32 11.12 -6.12
CA ARG A 239 8.31 10.62 -7.08
C ARG A 239 9.61 10.27 -6.37
N LYS A 240 10.20 9.14 -6.71
CA LYS A 240 11.55 8.78 -6.23
C LYS A 240 12.57 9.73 -6.83
N ARG A 241 13.49 10.21 -6.00
CA ARG A 241 14.56 11.12 -6.44
C ARG A 241 15.77 10.28 -6.86
N VAL A 242 16.26 10.49 -8.07
CA VAL A 242 17.33 9.69 -8.66
C VAL A 242 18.45 10.57 -9.21
N ILE A 243 19.67 10.05 -9.17
CA ILE A 243 20.84 10.58 -9.88
C ILE A 243 21.20 9.52 -10.92
N LEU A 244 21.32 9.92 -12.18
CA LEU A 244 21.77 9.03 -13.25
C LEU A 244 23.30 9.11 -13.35
N VAL A 245 23.93 7.96 -13.31
CA VAL A 245 25.38 7.84 -13.45
C VAL A 245 25.68 6.83 -14.55
N ASP A 246 26.53 7.21 -15.50
CA ASP A 246 27.01 6.38 -16.59
C ASP A 246 25.94 6.04 -17.65
N HIS A 247 24.84 6.78 -17.71
CA HIS A 247 23.86 6.73 -18.78
C HIS A 247 22.94 7.94 -18.76
N ASN A 248 22.44 8.32 -19.95
CA ASN A 248 21.44 9.39 -20.13
C ASN A 248 20.41 9.02 -21.21
N GLU A 249 20.15 7.73 -21.42
CA GLU A 249 19.22 7.19 -22.41
C GLU A 249 18.12 6.36 -21.72
N LYS A 250 16.85 6.61 -22.05
CA LYS A 250 15.69 5.91 -21.44
C LYS A 250 15.77 4.40 -21.64
N ALA A 251 16.19 3.96 -22.84
CA ALA A 251 16.29 2.55 -23.16
C ALA A 251 17.34 1.79 -22.35
N GLN A 252 18.31 2.49 -21.77
CA GLN A 252 19.37 1.92 -20.93
C GLN A 252 19.10 2.09 -19.43
N SER A 253 18.01 2.78 -19.09
CA SER A 253 17.63 3.09 -17.71
C SER A 253 16.77 1.98 -17.10
N VAL A 254 16.68 2.01 -15.77
CA VAL A 254 15.80 1.10 -15.02
C VAL A 254 14.32 1.41 -15.27
N PRO A 255 13.44 0.41 -15.20
CA PRO A 255 11.99 0.62 -15.31
C PRO A 255 11.47 1.68 -14.34
N GLY A 256 10.56 2.54 -14.78
CA GLY A 256 9.90 3.55 -13.96
C GLY A 256 10.65 4.90 -13.89
N LEU A 257 11.68 5.12 -14.71
CA LEU A 257 12.40 6.40 -14.71
C LEU A 257 11.49 7.60 -15.02
N ASP A 258 10.47 7.42 -15.84
CA ASP A 258 9.43 8.41 -16.15
C ASP A 258 8.58 8.81 -14.93
N GLN A 259 8.55 7.97 -13.90
CA GLN A 259 7.88 8.22 -12.62
C GLN A 259 8.80 8.84 -11.56
N ALA A 260 10.09 8.98 -11.84
CA ALA A 260 11.08 9.52 -10.91
C ALA A 260 11.36 11.03 -11.17
N ASP A 261 11.91 11.69 -10.16
CA ASP A 261 12.49 13.02 -10.28
C ASP A 261 14.01 12.89 -10.43
N ILE A 262 14.50 13.17 -11.63
CA ILE A 262 15.94 13.18 -11.90
C ILE A 262 16.52 14.47 -11.31
N LEU A 263 17.52 14.33 -10.44
CA LEU A 263 18.19 15.44 -9.79
C LEU A 263 19.46 15.85 -10.52
N GLU A 264 20.23 14.86 -10.94
CA GLU A 264 21.54 15.06 -11.57
C GLU A 264 21.80 13.96 -12.60
N ILE A 265 22.61 14.30 -13.61
CA ILE A 265 23.18 13.34 -14.57
C ILE A 265 24.68 13.52 -14.58
N VAL A 266 25.44 12.43 -14.38
CA VAL A 266 26.89 12.38 -14.51
C VAL A 266 27.24 11.30 -15.51
N ASP A 267 27.72 11.69 -16.70
CA ASP A 267 27.90 10.76 -17.80
C ASP A 267 29.06 11.15 -18.74
N HIS A 268 29.49 10.21 -19.54
CA HIS A 268 30.53 10.40 -20.56
C HIS A 268 30.07 9.96 -21.97
N HIS A 269 28.85 9.47 -22.09
CA HIS A 269 28.26 9.05 -23.35
C HIS A 269 27.70 10.24 -24.14
N ARG A 270 27.31 9.99 -25.39
CA ARG A 270 26.54 10.96 -26.17
C ARG A 270 25.24 11.34 -25.44
N LEU A 271 24.83 12.58 -25.59
CA LEU A 271 23.52 13.00 -25.07
C LEU A 271 22.39 12.29 -25.84
N ALA A 272 21.41 11.77 -25.10
CA ALA A 272 20.30 11.04 -25.65
C ALA A 272 18.94 11.71 -25.31
N ASP A 273 17.94 10.94 -24.88
CA ASP A 273 16.52 11.31 -24.88
C ASP A 273 15.91 11.50 -23.48
N ILE A 274 16.72 11.76 -22.47
CA ILE A 274 16.23 12.05 -21.12
C ILE A 274 15.56 13.42 -21.09
N GLU A 275 14.30 13.45 -20.66
CA GLU A 275 13.52 14.66 -20.42
C GLU A 275 13.32 14.87 -18.92
N THR A 276 13.43 16.11 -18.45
CA THR A 276 13.22 16.48 -17.05
C THR A 276 12.20 17.60 -16.91
N ASN A 277 11.37 17.54 -15.86
CA ASN A 277 10.36 18.58 -15.60
C ASN A 277 10.94 19.89 -15.05
N ASN A 278 12.13 19.84 -14.48
CA ASN A 278 12.83 20.97 -13.88
C ASN A 278 14.25 21.05 -14.39
N PRO A 279 14.90 22.24 -14.35
CA PRO A 279 16.33 22.33 -14.58
C PRO A 279 17.10 21.47 -13.57
N ILE A 280 18.07 20.70 -14.07
CA ILE A 280 18.89 19.80 -13.26
C ILE A 280 20.37 20.06 -13.53
N TYR A 281 21.24 19.57 -12.65
CA TYR A 281 22.66 19.54 -12.88
C TYR A 281 23.02 18.41 -13.86
N VAL A 282 23.72 18.75 -14.95
CA VAL A 282 24.21 17.77 -15.93
C VAL A 282 25.68 17.97 -16.09
N ARG A 283 26.48 16.93 -15.86
CA ARG A 283 27.91 16.89 -16.11
C ARG A 283 28.20 15.75 -17.08
N ASN A 284 28.40 16.11 -18.33
CA ASN A 284 28.76 15.19 -19.40
C ASN A 284 30.08 15.64 -20.02
N GLU A 285 31.10 14.78 -20.00
CA GLU A 285 32.45 15.11 -20.46
C GLU A 285 32.99 13.99 -21.36
N PRO A 286 33.76 14.33 -22.40
CA PRO A 286 34.35 13.36 -23.34
C PRO A 286 35.58 12.68 -22.74
N VAL A 287 35.37 11.77 -21.80
CA VAL A 287 36.38 10.93 -21.12
C VAL A 287 36.07 9.45 -21.30
N GLY A 288 36.98 8.58 -20.93
CA GLY A 288 36.83 7.13 -21.10
C GLY A 288 35.95 6.44 -20.05
N SER A 289 35.64 7.11 -18.93
CA SER A 289 34.81 6.56 -17.84
C SER A 289 34.10 7.66 -17.07
N SER A 290 32.85 7.48 -16.73
CA SER A 290 32.12 8.38 -15.81
C SER A 290 32.80 8.47 -14.45
N THR A 291 33.54 7.44 -14.05
CA THR A 291 34.31 7.43 -12.80
C THR A 291 35.42 8.46 -12.80
N THR A 292 35.98 8.77 -13.95
CA THR A 292 36.96 9.87 -14.11
C THR A 292 36.35 11.21 -13.70
N ILE A 293 35.10 11.48 -14.14
CA ILE A 293 34.34 12.67 -13.76
C ILE A 293 34.09 12.70 -12.25
N VAL A 294 33.66 11.58 -11.69
CA VAL A 294 33.39 11.45 -10.24
C VAL A 294 34.66 11.71 -9.41
N ALA A 295 35.79 11.18 -9.83
CA ALA A 295 37.07 11.42 -9.15
C ALA A 295 37.50 12.91 -9.19
N ASP A 296 37.23 13.61 -10.28
CA ASP A 296 37.41 15.05 -10.36
C ASP A 296 36.44 15.83 -9.47
N MET A 297 35.19 15.40 -9.36
CA MET A 297 34.24 16.00 -8.42
C MET A 297 34.72 15.90 -6.96
N TYR A 298 35.37 14.78 -6.58
CA TYR A 298 36.05 14.67 -5.28
C TYR A 298 37.14 15.73 -5.10
N GLN A 299 37.99 15.90 -6.11
CA GLN A 299 39.07 16.87 -6.08
C GLN A 299 38.54 18.31 -6.02
N GLU A 300 37.58 18.66 -6.84
CA GLU A 300 36.95 19.99 -6.89
C GLU A 300 36.32 20.38 -5.53
N LYS A 301 35.81 19.42 -4.83
CA LYS A 301 35.20 19.60 -3.49
C LYS A 301 36.25 19.51 -2.35
N GLY A 302 37.53 19.29 -2.67
CA GLY A 302 38.57 19.11 -1.65
C GLY A 302 38.41 17.83 -0.81
N LEU A 303 37.71 16.83 -1.32
CA LEU A 303 37.46 15.57 -0.62
C LEU A 303 38.49 14.51 -1.05
N MET A 304 38.96 13.74 -0.07
CA MET A 304 39.81 12.59 -0.32
C MET A 304 38.98 11.31 -0.28
N PRO A 305 38.94 10.50 -1.34
CA PRO A 305 38.25 9.20 -1.27
C PRO A 305 38.96 8.24 -0.30
N SER A 306 38.23 7.35 0.34
CA SER A 306 38.84 6.27 1.12
C SER A 306 39.65 5.33 0.20
N ALA A 307 40.59 4.58 0.76
CA ALA A 307 41.39 3.61 -0.03
C ALA A 307 40.49 2.59 -0.78
N LYS A 308 39.40 2.13 -0.16
CA LYS A 308 38.43 1.26 -0.84
C LYS A 308 37.74 1.96 -2.01
N MET A 309 37.28 3.19 -1.82
CA MET A 309 36.61 3.96 -2.88
C MET A 309 37.58 4.27 -4.01
N ALA A 310 38.82 4.67 -3.69
CA ALA A 310 39.86 4.90 -4.70
C ALA A 310 40.20 3.63 -5.50
N GLY A 311 40.24 2.45 -4.82
CA GLY A 311 40.43 1.17 -5.49
C GLY A 311 39.29 0.82 -6.45
N LEU A 312 38.02 1.06 -6.05
CA LEU A 312 36.88 0.88 -6.92
C LEU A 312 36.89 1.85 -8.11
N MET A 313 37.26 3.10 -7.89
CA MET A 313 37.40 4.09 -8.98
C MET A 313 38.50 3.69 -9.97
N ALA A 314 39.66 3.24 -9.48
CA ALA A 314 40.73 2.73 -10.34
C ALA A 314 40.27 1.52 -11.16
N ALA A 315 39.55 0.58 -10.52
CA ALA A 315 39.01 -0.60 -11.17
C ALA A 315 37.99 -0.25 -12.28
N ALA A 316 37.08 0.70 -12.01
CA ALA A 316 36.08 1.13 -12.98
C ALA A 316 36.78 1.81 -14.21
N ILE A 317 37.73 2.73 -14.00
CA ILE A 317 38.43 3.37 -15.10
C ILE A 317 39.23 2.35 -15.94
N VAL A 318 39.90 1.40 -15.29
CA VAL A 318 40.65 0.33 -15.96
C VAL A 318 39.71 -0.56 -16.81
N SER A 319 38.54 -0.89 -16.25
CA SER A 319 37.50 -1.67 -16.93
C SER A 319 36.97 -0.94 -18.17
N ASP A 320 36.48 0.28 -18.02
CA ASP A 320 35.82 1.05 -19.07
C ASP A 320 36.77 1.40 -20.20
N THR A 321 38.04 1.72 -19.85
CA THR A 321 39.08 2.05 -20.82
C THR A 321 39.82 0.84 -21.38
N VAL A 322 39.46 -0.39 -20.95
CA VAL A 322 40.14 -1.64 -21.35
C VAL A 322 41.64 -1.55 -21.18
N MET A 323 42.11 -1.27 -19.95
CA MET A 323 43.53 -1.02 -19.68
C MET A 323 44.09 0.08 -20.56
N PHE A 324 43.39 1.19 -20.69
CA PHE A 324 43.77 2.37 -21.48
C PHE A 324 43.93 2.15 -23.00
N LYS A 325 43.36 1.04 -23.51
CA LYS A 325 43.41 0.68 -24.94
C LYS A 325 42.14 1.07 -25.69
N SER A 326 41.10 1.56 -24.98
CA SER A 326 39.87 2.03 -25.62
C SER A 326 40.15 3.29 -26.45
N PRO A 327 39.58 3.43 -27.65
CA PRO A 327 39.68 4.67 -28.42
C PRO A 327 39.05 5.88 -27.72
N THR A 328 38.20 5.66 -26.73
CA THR A 328 37.58 6.71 -25.91
C THR A 328 38.43 7.11 -24.72
N CYS A 329 39.54 6.39 -24.44
CA CYS A 329 40.43 6.69 -23.32
C CYS A 329 41.17 8.00 -23.55
N THR A 330 41.18 8.84 -22.53
CA THR A 330 41.92 10.13 -22.55
C THR A 330 43.09 10.11 -21.59
N GLN A 331 44.02 11.08 -21.76
CA GLN A 331 45.13 11.25 -20.81
C GLN A 331 44.64 11.50 -19.38
N ARG A 332 43.50 12.16 -19.24
CA ARG A 332 42.86 12.43 -17.94
C ARG A 332 42.43 11.14 -17.24
N ASP A 333 41.88 10.14 -17.94
CA ASP A 333 41.58 8.83 -17.39
C ASP A 333 42.81 8.15 -16.81
N ILE A 334 43.92 8.19 -17.56
CA ILE A 334 45.21 7.61 -17.14
C ILE A 334 45.74 8.29 -15.87
N ASP A 335 45.73 9.62 -15.84
CA ASP A 335 46.23 10.40 -14.71
C ASP A 335 45.44 10.17 -13.45
N ILE A 336 44.12 10.11 -13.58
CA ILE A 336 43.20 9.84 -12.46
C ILE A 336 43.32 8.40 -11.98
N ALA A 337 43.36 7.42 -12.88
CA ALA A 337 43.57 6.02 -12.50
C ALA A 337 44.88 5.84 -11.70
N ASN A 338 45.97 6.45 -12.16
CA ASN A 338 47.26 6.43 -11.45
C ASN A 338 47.18 7.11 -10.07
N ARG A 339 46.39 8.19 -9.93
CA ARG A 339 46.18 8.86 -8.65
C ARG A 339 45.38 7.98 -7.71
N MET A 340 44.29 7.37 -8.18
CA MET A 340 43.43 6.47 -7.39
C MET A 340 44.18 5.20 -6.97
N SER A 341 44.97 4.62 -7.85
CA SER A 341 45.85 3.48 -7.57
C SER A 341 46.82 3.78 -6.41
N ARG A 342 47.45 4.95 -6.39
CA ARG A 342 48.33 5.37 -5.28
C ARG A 342 47.57 5.52 -3.95
N ILE A 343 46.36 6.10 -3.95
CA ILE A 343 45.54 6.25 -2.73
C ILE A 343 45.10 4.88 -2.21
N ALA A 344 44.76 3.97 -3.11
CA ALA A 344 44.30 2.62 -2.76
C ALA A 344 45.47 1.67 -2.45
N ASN A 345 46.72 2.02 -2.81
CA ASN A 345 47.88 1.18 -2.74
C ASN A 345 47.71 -0.14 -3.51
N VAL A 346 47.23 -0.07 -4.76
CA VAL A 346 47.02 -1.21 -5.66
C VAL A 346 47.76 -1.01 -6.98
N SER A 347 48.21 -2.10 -7.62
CA SER A 347 48.79 -2.06 -8.96
C SER A 347 47.64 -2.07 -10.00
N LEU A 348 47.69 -1.15 -10.99
CA LEU A 348 46.71 -1.11 -12.08
C LEU A 348 46.81 -2.34 -12.98
N GLU A 349 48.03 -2.87 -13.18
CA GLU A 349 48.31 -4.05 -13.99
C GLU A 349 47.68 -5.30 -13.34
N GLU A 350 47.92 -5.50 -12.04
CA GLU A 350 47.33 -6.63 -11.29
C GLU A 350 45.80 -6.52 -11.23
N LEU A 351 45.28 -5.30 -11.00
CA LEU A 351 43.84 -5.02 -10.98
C LEU A 351 43.21 -5.35 -12.34
N GLY A 352 43.83 -4.91 -13.43
CA GLY A 352 43.37 -5.20 -14.78
C GLY A 352 43.41 -6.70 -15.10
N GLN A 353 44.48 -7.38 -14.73
CA GLN A 353 44.59 -8.85 -14.91
C GLN A 353 43.47 -9.55 -14.14
N THR A 354 43.21 -9.15 -12.90
CA THR A 354 42.13 -9.73 -12.08
C THR A 354 40.76 -9.51 -12.71
N ILE A 355 40.45 -8.27 -13.15
CA ILE A 355 39.13 -7.93 -13.76
C ILE A 355 38.91 -8.74 -15.04
N PHE A 356 39.90 -8.75 -15.93
CA PHE A 356 39.73 -9.39 -17.25
C PHE A 356 39.85 -10.90 -17.20
N SER A 357 40.62 -11.49 -16.26
CA SER A 357 40.63 -12.94 -16.06
C SER A 357 39.33 -13.46 -15.46
N ALA A 358 38.73 -12.72 -14.51
CA ALA A 358 37.43 -13.06 -13.96
C ALA A 358 36.30 -13.03 -15.01
N ALA A 359 36.42 -12.12 -15.98
CA ALA A 359 35.46 -12.04 -17.09
C ALA A 359 35.58 -13.18 -18.10
N THR A 360 36.72 -13.86 -18.14
CA THR A 360 37.06 -14.94 -19.11
C THR A 360 36.86 -16.35 -18.55
N GLY A 361 36.15 -16.55 -17.41
CA GLY A 361 35.96 -17.83 -16.73
C GLY A 361 35.83 -19.03 -17.68
N GLU A 362 36.53 -20.13 -17.35
CA GLU A 362 36.84 -21.30 -18.21
C GLU A 362 35.62 -22.09 -18.73
N ASP A 363 34.37 -21.80 -18.25
CA ASP A 363 33.17 -22.57 -18.53
C ASP A 363 32.11 -21.85 -19.41
N LYS A 364 32.45 -20.74 -20.06
CA LYS A 364 31.45 -20.03 -20.89
C LYS A 364 31.40 -20.61 -22.31
N SER A 365 30.20 -20.99 -22.77
CA SER A 365 29.96 -21.40 -24.16
C SER A 365 30.27 -20.23 -25.14
N ALA A 366 30.66 -20.54 -26.36
CA ALA A 366 30.93 -19.54 -27.42
C ALA A 366 29.72 -18.57 -27.60
N GLU A 367 28.50 -19.08 -27.49
CA GLU A 367 27.29 -18.27 -27.56
C GLU A 367 27.16 -17.29 -26.39
N SER A 368 27.47 -17.72 -25.18
CA SER A 368 27.48 -16.87 -23.96
C SER A 368 28.50 -15.76 -24.07
N ILE A 369 29.67 -16.03 -24.66
CA ILE A 369 30.74 -15.06 -24.87
C ILE A 369 30.31 -14.00 -25.89
N ILE A 370 29.71 -14.41 -27.01
CA ILE A 370 29.22 -13.49 -28.04
C ILE A 370 28.12 -12.58 -27.48
N ARG A 371 27.27 -13.10 -26.61
CA ARG A 371 26.15 -12.35 -26.03
C ARG A 371 26.56 -11.41 -24.89
N THR A 372 27.75 -11.50 -24.36
CA THR A 372 28.20 -10.70 -23.16
C THR A 372 28.21 -9.19 -23.43
N ASP A 373 28.52 -8.74 -24.63
CA ASP A 373 28.49 -7.31 -25.03
C ASP A 373 27.84 -7.17 -26.42
N TYR A 374 26.67 -7.79 -26.60
CA TYR A 374 25.94 -7.87 -27.83
C TYR A 374 24.98 -6.68 -27.95
N LYS A 375 25.15 -5.89 -29.02
CA LYS A 375 24.26 -4.76 -29.33
C LYS A 375 23.66 -4.95 -30.71
N GLU A 376 22.34 -4.80 -30.82
CA GLU A 376 21.62 -4.84 -32.09
C GLU A 376 21.30 -3.44 -32.58
N PHE A 377 21.53 -3.20 -33.84
CA PHE A 377 21.21 -1.95 -34.52
C PHE A 377 20.36 -2.23 -35.76
N HIS A 378 19.41 -1.36 -36.04
CA HIS A 378 18.61 -1.41 -37.25
C HIS A 378 19.01 -0.23 -38.14
N ILE A 379 19.69 -0.50 -39.21
CA ILE A 379 20.21 0.51 -40.16
C ILE A 379 19.76 0.18 -41.56
N GLY A 380 19.04 1.09 -42.22
CA GLY A 380 18.62 0.93 -43.61
C GLY A 380 17.78 -0.33 -43.92
N GLY A 381 16.96 -0.78 -42.97
CA GLY A 381 16.15 -2.00 -43.10
C GLY A 381 16.88 -3.31 -42.77
N HIS A 382 18.16 -3.23 -42.43
CA HIS A 382 18.97 -4.38 -42.04
C HIS A 382 19.20 -4.41 -40.53
N LYS A 383 19.18 -5.64 -39.97
CA LYS A 383 19.54 -5.89 -38.54
C LYS A 383 21.02 -6.17 -38.48
N LEU A 384 21.75 -5.28 -37.84
CA LEU A 384 23.19 -5.41 -37.58
C LEU A 384 23.42 -5.75 -36.11
N ALA A 385 24.22 -6.79 -35.85
CA ALA A 385 24.63 -7.16 -34.51
C ALA A 385 26.12 -6.90 -34.33
N VAL A 386 26.49 -6.21 -33.25
CA VAL A 386 27.88 -5.94 -32.91
C VAL A 386 28.16 -6.51 -31.51
N SER A 387 29.20 -7.32 -31.41
CA SER A 387 29.70 -7.85 -30.14
C SER A 387 31.21 -7.53 -30.01
N ARG A 388 31.62 -7.07 -28.82
CA ARG A 388 33.00 -6.79 -28.51
C ARG A 388 33.63 -7.98 -27.79
N ILE A 389 34.68 -8.54 -28.37
CA ILE A 389 35.37 -9.71 -27.84
C ILE A 389 36.83 -9.38 -27.66
N THR A 390 37.44 -9.64 -26.48
CA THR A 390 38.86 -9.41 -26.21
C THR A 390 39.74 -10.40 -26.98
N ALA A 391 40.94 -10.02 -27.33
CA ALA A 391 41.83 -10.77 -28.22
C ALA A 391 42.09 -12.24 -27.80
N LYS A 392 42.11 -12.54 -26.52
CA LYS A 392 42.31 -13.90 -25.99
C LYS A 392 41.08 -14.80 -26.25
N LEU A 393 39.87 -14.24 -26.22
CA LEU A 393 38.63 -14.88 -26.53
C LEU A 393 38.40 -15.10 -28.04
N SER A 394 38.91 -14.19 -28.88
CA SER A 394 38.76 -14.30 -30.33
C SER A 394 39.46 -15.55 -30.92
N SER A 395 40.60 -15.98 -30.34
CA SER A 395 41.27 -17.21 -30.74
C SER A 395 40.51 -18.48 -30.40
N GLU A 396 39.83 -18.48 -29.25
CA GLU A 396 39.01 -19.61 -28.79
C GLU A 396 37.71 -19.72 -29.61
N ILE A 397 37.04 -18.59 -29.87
CA ILE A 397 35.85 -18.53 -30.70
C ILE A 397 36.16 -18.96 -32.15
N ARG A 398 37.30 -18.53 -32.71
CA ARG A 398 37.76 -18.99 -34.04
C ARG A 398 37.88 -20.51 -34.08
N ARG A 399 38.38 -21.13 -33.01
CA ARG A 399 38.58 -22.57 -32.92
C ARG A 399 37.25 -23.33 -32.80
N GLN A 400 36.27 -22.76 -32.07
CA GLN A 400 34.99 -23.43 -31.83
C GLN A 400 33.92 -23.16 -32.89
N THR A 401 33.91 -21.96 -33.52
CA THR A 401 32.83 -21.55 -34.44
C THR A 401 33.20 -21.50 -35.89
N GLY A 402 34.48 -21.57 -36.24
CA GLY A 402 34.95 -21.45 -37.62
C GLY A 402 34.74 -20.05 -38.24
N VAL A 403 34.32 -19.06 -37.45
CA VAL A 403 34.04 -17.69 -37.96
C VAL A 403 35.39 -16.98 -38.20
N ILE A 404 35.60 -16.49 -39.41
CA ILE A 404 36.77 -15.71 -39.81
C ILE A 404 36.50 -14.24 -39.46
N PHE A 405 37.16 -13.75 -38.44
CA PHE A 405 37.25 -12.30 -38.19
C PHE A 405 38.30 -11.71 -39.15
N PRO A 406 38.10 -10.52 -39.74
CA PRO A 406 39.15 -9.89 -40.54
C PRO A 406 40.45 -9.77 -39.69
N ALA A 407 41.52 -10.30 -40.21
CA ALA A 407 42.82 -10.09 -39.62
C ALA A 407 43.17 -8.60 -39.82
N ASP A 408 43.58 -7.97 -38.70
CA ASP A 408 44.10 -6.60 -38.67
C ASP A 408 43.13 -5.48 -39.06
N THR A 409 42.28 -5.07 -38.13
CA THR A 409 41.94 -3.66 -38.02
C THR A 409 43.00 -3.00 -37.16
N GLN A 410 44.04 -2.44 -37.80
CA GLN A 410 44.85 -1.39 -37.21
C GLN A 410 43.91 -0.25 -36.77
N PRO A 411 44.14 0.39 -35.60
CA PRO A 411 43.37 1.56 -35.24
C PRO A 411 43.55 2.62 -36.31
N LEU A 412 42.44 3.07 -36.90
CA LEU A 412 42.43 4.30 -37.69
C LEU A 412 42.89 5.42 -36.76
N ALA A 413 43.95 6.10 -37.22
CA ALA A 413 44.59 7.23 -36.56
C ALA A 413 43.66 8.43 -36.38
#